data_db8c4b1272e855bcadef80adaec8f8c0
#
_entry.id   db8c4b1272e855bcadef80adaec8f8c0
#
_cell.length_a   1.000
_cell.length_b   1.000
_cell.length_c   1.000
_cell.angle_alpha   90.00
_cell.angle_beta   90.00
_cell.angle_gamma   90.00
#
_symmetry.space_group_name_H-M   'P 1'
#
loop_
_entity.id
_entity.type
_entity.pdbx_description
1 polymer ?
#
loop_
_entity_poly.entity_id
_entity_poly.type
_entity_poly.pdbx_seq_one_letter_code
_entity_poly.pdbx_strand_id
1 'polypeptide(L)'
;MKPLRLLLLCLLPLPLWSEAQTAAVRDSLGILRRAEFHNAPLATLDASAYESSPAAMLYRYPVSYSTLRLQGDLRSESRPILQPEGDGALVGTFRADSYLRLDERSVVTAGASYERGRTDNVRWNSTADYLLLYPCITADSAGGNLSTEEYAFGGGYVHRVGRFDLAIRGDYRAGQEYRQVDPRPHNVVSDFTIKLGVGMQFPQYVLGLDLQGRLYKQDQDIDFFYPPGASSSELYMTGLGSYYTRYSLNSESFNIGYDGKGCLLAAQLMPRHAKGWYARAAFESLTTERLNKSNNTVPITRLKTRQATLSAAYRSGRWSLRAGGGYELRRSIEMIADRTGHSVIVDEQAMYKNRIWHADAEATVEWRRGTVNYMLSPRAEWRQSTATYAYPARRMRLAQFCGAVRGSAEWLRPQWRVKATAGIGCY
;
A
#
# COMPACT_ATOMS: atom_id res chain seq x y z
N MET A 1 -25.64 -3.80 -26.32
CA MET A 1 -24.83 -4.99 -26.64
C MET A 1 -23.75 -4.60 -27.64
N LYS A 2 -22.51 -4.85 -27.34
CA LYS A 2 -21.20 -4.54 -27.99
C LYS A 2 -20.56 -3.29 -27.41
N PRO A 3 -19.60 -3.49 -26.48
CA PRO A 3 -18.19 -3.45 -26.79
C PRO A 3 -17.34 -4.43 -25.92
N LEU A 4 -17.43 -5.74 -26.18
CA LEU A 4 -16.61 -6.74 -25.47
C LEU A 4 -15.51 -7.35 -26.36
N ARG A 5 -15.19 -6.71 -27.48
CA ARG A 5 -14.23 -7.27 -28.45
C ARG A 5 -12.85 -6.59 -28.49
N LEU A 6 -12.63 -5.54 -27.70
CA LEU A 6 -11.33 -4.80 -27.76
C LEU A 6 -10.31 -5.20 -26.69
N LEU A 7 -10.70 -6.01 -25.72
CA LEU A 7 -9.78 -6.41 -24.61
C LEU A 7 -9.06 -7.75 -24.85
N LEU A 8 -9.40 -8.47 -25.92
CA LEU A 8 -8.80 -9.77 -26.24
C LEU A 8 -7.60 -9.71 -27.18
N LEU A 9 -7.23 -8.52 -27.67
CA LEU A 9 -6.13 -8.36 -28.64
C LEU A 9 -4.77 -8.08 -28.01
N CYS A 10 -4.68 -7.91 -26.70
CA CYS A 10 -3.40 -7.73 -26.00
C CYS A 10 -2.79 -9.03 -25.44
N LEU A 11 -3.44 -10.18 -25.67
CA LEU A 11 -2.90 -11.50 -25.35
C LEU A 11 -2.43 -12.25 -26.60
N LEU A 12 -1.92 -11.53 -27.60
CA LEU A 12 -1.11 -12.17 -28.63
C LEU A 12 0.14 -12.73 -27.94
N PRO A 13 0.43 -14.04 -28.05
CA PRO A 13 1.69 -14.58 -27.58
C PRO A 13 2.77 -13.87 -28.40
N LEU A 14 3.50 -12.97 -27.72
CA LEU A 14 4.79 -12.55 -28.25
C LEU A 14 5.56 -13.84 -28.52
N PRO A 15 6.04 -14.08 -29.74
CA PRO A 15 6.85 -15.26 -30.00
C PRO A 15 7.98 -15.19 -28.99
N LEU A 16 7.99 -16.13 -28.05
CA LEU A 16 9.10 -16.37 -27.16
C LEU A 16 10.29 -16.74 -28.05
N TRP A 17 11.08 -15.76 -28.42
CA TRP A 17 12.37 -15.99 -29.03
C TRP A 17 13.25 -16.60 -27.93
N SER A 18 13.18 -17.92 -27.84
CA SER A 18 13.90 -18.72 -26.86
C SER A 18 15.43 -18.61 -27.03
N GLU A 19 15.90 -17.99 -28.10
CA GLU A 19 17.33 -17.81 -28.36
C GLU A 19 17.97 -16.65 -27.58
N ALA A 20 17.18 -15.70 -27.04
CA ALA A 20 17.74 -14.65 -26.17
C ALA A 20 18.11 -15.16 -24.78
N GLN A 21 17.71 -16.36 -24.38
CA GLN A 21 18.07 -16.95 -23.10
C GLN A 21 19.50 -17.50 -23.03
N THR A 22 20.17 -17.68 -24.14
CA THR A 22 21.55 -18.22 -24.18
C THR A 22 22.63 -17.19 -23.89
N ALA A 23 22.32 -15.90 -23.90
CA ALA A 23 23.23 -14.82 -23.52
C ALA A 23 23.04 -14.35 -22.06
N ALA A 24 22.05 -14.87 -21.33
CA ALA A 24 21.99 -14.67 -19.89
C ALA A 24 23.29 -15.19 -19.27
N VAL A 25 24.04 -14.31 -18.64
CA VAL A 25 25.22 -14.62 -17.83
C VAL A 25 25.01 -15.99 -17.21
N ARG A 26 25.83 -16.99 -17.58
CA ARG A 26 25.75 -18.35 -17.01
C ARG A 26 25.76 -18.19 -15.52
N ASP A 27 24.60 -18.36 -14.93
CA ASP A 27 24.39 -18.13 -13.53
C ASP A 27 25.10 -19.25 -12.75
N SER A 28 26.32 -18.97 -12.36
CA SER A 28 27.14 -19.88 -11.56
C SER A 28 26.67 -20.02 -10.11
N LEU A 29 25.69 -19.21 -9.70
CA LEU A 29 25.12 -19.26 -8.36
C LEU A 29 24.02 -20.32 -8.30
N GLY A 30 24.22 -21.33 -7.46
CA GLY A 30 23.16 -22.32 -7.18
C GLY A 30 21.92 -21.68 -6.57
N ILE A 31 20.77 -22.36 -6.69
CA ILE A 31 19.45 -21.91 -6.20
C ILE A 31 19.51 -21.43 -4.74
N LEU A 32 20.30 -22.11 -3.89
CA LEU A 32 20.46 -21.76 -2.48
C LEU A 32 21.16 -20.43 -2.28
N ARG A 33 22.15 -20.13 -3.10
CA ARG A 33 22.87 -18.87 -3.04
C ARG A 33 22.01 -17.69 -3.51
N ARG A 34 21.12 -17.92 -4.49
CA ARG A 34 20.10 -16.94 -4.89
C ARG A 34 19.11 -16.68 -3.77
N ALA A 35 18.63 -17.75 -3.10
CA ALA A 35 17.77 -17.65 -1.93
C ALA A 35 18.46 -16.92 -0.75
N GLU A 36 19.77 -17.12 -0.57
CA GLU A 36 20.57 -16.37 0.41
C GLU A 36 20.57 -14.86 0.14
N PHE A 37 20.79 -14.46 -1.10
CA PHE A 37 20.71 -13.04 -1.48
C PHE A 37 19.34 -12.43 -1.25
N HIS A 38 18.28 -13.16 -1.60
CA HIS A 38 16.90 -12.66 -1.45
C HIS A 38 16.46 -12.54 0.00
N ASN A 39 16.87 -13.49 0.83
CA ASN A 39 16.40 -13.60 2.21
C ASN A 39 17.41 -13.07 3.24
N ALA A 40 18.56 -12.55 2.83
CA ALA A 40 19.49 -11.94 3.77
C ALA A 40 18.75 -10.85 4.56
N PRO A 41 18.80 -10.84 5.90
CA PRO A 41 18.03 -9.91 6.71
C PRO A 41 18.35 -8.45 6.42
N LEU A 42 19.60 -8.14 6.12
CA LEU A 42 20.00 -6.82 5.64
C LEU A 42 19.52 -6.53 4.21
N ALA A 43 19.17 -7.53 3.41
CA ALA A 43 18.55 -7.34 2.10
C ALA A 43 17.12 -6.78 2.20
N THR A 44 16.44 -6.92 3.34
CA THR A 44 15.12 -6.29 3.56
C THR A 44 15.21 -4.78 3.71
N LEU A 45 16.30 -4.26 4.25
CA LEU A 45 16.57 -2.81 4.26
C LEU A 45 16.87 -2.30 2.85
N ASP A 46 17.68 -3.04 2.11
CA ASP A 46 17.95 -2.74 0.72
C ASP A 46 16.68 -2.89 -0.13
N ALA A 47 15.81 -3.88 0.15
CA ALA A 47 14.57 -4.08 -0.58
C ALA A 47 13.69 -2.81 -0.56
N SER A 48 13.52 -2.18 0.59
CA SER A 48 12.71 -0.96 0.69
C SER A 48 13.30 0.20 -0.11
N ALA A 49 14.62 0.31 -0.20
CA ALA A 49 15.30 1.31 -1.01
C ALA A 49 15.16 1.02 -2.52
N TYR A 50 15.30 -0.23 -2.92
CA TYR A 50 15.18 -0.64 -4.33
C TYR A 50 13.73 -0.64 -4.83
N GLU A 51 12.76 -1.05 -4.01
CA GLU A 51 11.35 -1.09 -4.38
C GLU A 51 10.72 0.30 -4.43
N SER A 52 11.25 1.25 -3.69
CA SER A 52 10.74 2.61 -3.67
C SER A 52 11.06 3.40 -4.94
N SER A 53 12.17 3.08 -5.65
CA SER A 53 12.59 3.74 -6.87
C SER A 53 12.73 2.74 -8.03
N PRO A 54 12.04 2.95 -9.17
CA PRO A 54 12.19 2.07 -10.32
C PRO A 54 13.64 2.03 -10.87
N ALA A 55 14.36 3.15 -10.84
CA ALA A 55 15.74 3.21 -11.32
C ALA A 55 16.72 2.41 -10.43
N ALA A 56 16.41 2.27 -9.13
CA ALA A 56 17.20 1.49 -8.20
C ALA A 56 17.13 -0.01 -8.45
N MET A 57 16.10 -0.50 -9.17
CA MET A 57 15.93 -1.93 -9.47
C MET A 57 17.14 -2.53 -10.23
N LEU A 58 17.89 -1.73 -10.97
CA LEU A 58 19.09 -2.20 -11.66
C LEU A 58 20.16 -2.77 -10.72
N TYR A 59 20.15 -2.34 -9.45
CA TYR A 59 21.15 -2.70 -8.44
C TYR A 59 20.68 -3.76 -7.45
N ARG A 60 19.40 -4.19 -7.54
CA ARG A 60 18.81 -5.07 -6.52
C ARG A 60 19.44 -6.46 -6.50
N TYR A 61 19.54 -7.12 -7.65
CA TYR A 61 20.11 -8.46 -7.76
C TYR A 61 21.16 -8.54 -8.86
N PRO A 62 22.25 -9.29 -8.62
CA PRO A 62 23.27 -9.49 -9.65
C PRO A 62 22.82 -10.46 -10.75
N VAL A 63 21.76 -11.23 -10.51
CA VAL A 63 21.27 -12.32 -11.37
C VAL A 63 19.76 -12.28 -11.53
N SER A 64 19.25 -12.94 -12.56
CA SER A 64 17.82 -13.14 -12.74
C SER A 64 17.26 -14.03 -11.65
N TYR A 65 16.06 -13.69 -11.15
CA TYR A 65 15.44 -14.36 -10.03
C TYR A 65 13.92 -14.30 -10.13
N SER A 66 13.25 -15.43 -9.90
CA SER A 66 11.79 -15.49 -9.81
C SER A 66 11.38 -16.23 -8.55
N THR A 67 10.31 -15.76 -7.91
CA THR A 67 9.74 -16.37 -6.71
C THR A 67 8.27 -16.66 -6.89
N LEU A 68 7.87 -17.77 -6.29
CA LEU A 68 6.47 -18.07 -6.00
C LEU A 68 6.32 -18.14 -4.48
N ARG A 69 5.32 -17.43 -3.96
CA ARG A 69 5.03 -17.40 -2.52
C ARG A 69 3.57 -17.75 -2.30
N LEU A 70 3.34 -18.65 -1.38
CA LEU A 70 2.04 -18.92 -0.80
C LEU A 70 2.11 -18.52 0.67
N GLN A 71 1.17 -17.71 1.13
CA GLN A 71 1.13 -17.20 2.49
C GLN A 71 -0.28 -17.29 3.04
N GLY A 72 -0.42 -17.65 4.30
CA GLY A 72 -1.66 -17.59 5.06
C GLY A 72 -1.45 -16.72 6.29
N ASP A 73 -2.32 -15.75 6.49
CA ASP A 73 -2.30 -14.86 7.64
C ASP A 73 -3.56 -15.04 8.46
N LEU A 74 -3.39 -15.25 9.75
CA LEU A 74 -4.46 -15.35 10.73
C LEU A 74 -4.26 -14.28 11.80
N ARG A 75 -5.28 -13.45 12.00
CA ARG A 75 -5.38 -12.49 13.10
C ARG A 75 -6.59 -12.82 13.95
N SER A 76 -6.45 -12.77 15.26
CA SER A 76 -7.55 -12.90 16.20
C SER A 76 -7.27 -12.00 17.41
N GLU A 77 -8.21 -11.16 17.75
CA GLU A 77 -8.15 -10.20 18.85
C GLU A 77 -9.35 -10.39 19.76
N SER A 78 -9.15 -10.37 21.07
CA SER A 78 -10.24 -10.46 22.06
C SER A 78 -11.13 -9.22 22.03
N ARG A 79 -10.58 -8.07 21.65
CA ARG A 79 -11.27 -6.80 21.39
C ARG A 79 -10.55 -6.07 20.26
N PRO A 80 -11.26 -5.59 19.24
CA PRO A 80 -10.63 -4.83 18.18
C PRO A 80 -10.13 -3.48 18.72
N ILE A 81 -8.91 -3.11 18.39
CA ILE A 81 -8.38 -1.78 18.67
C ILE A 81 -9.16 -0.74 17.87
N LEU A 82 -9.48 -1.08 16.61
CA LEU A 82 -10.31 -0.28 15.73
C LEU A 82 -11.48 -1.14 15.23
N GLN A 83 -12.71 -0.84 15.68
CA GLN A 83 -13.91 -1.56 15.24
C GLN A 83 -14.08 -1.61 13.71
N PRO A 84 -13.71 -0.55 12.95
CA PRO A 84 -13.73 -0.58 11.48
C PRO A 84 -12.78 -1.59 10.83
N GLU A 85 -11.82 -2.14 11.55
CA GLU A 85 -10.89 -3.16 11.04
C GLU A 85 -11.23 -4.58 11.53
N GLY A 86 -12.31 -4.72 12.33
CA GLY A 86 -12.75 -6.01 12.86
C GLY A 86 -11.81 -6.62 13.90
N ASP A 87 -12.19 -7.76 14.46
CA ASP A 87 -11.47 -8.47 15.53
C ASP A 87 -10.78 -9.75 15.07
N GLY A 88 -11.01 -10.18 13.83
CA GLY A 88 -10.41 -11.35 13.23
C GLY A 88 -10.15 -11.17 11.74
N ALA A 89 -9.17 -11.86 11.21
CA ALA A 89 -8.96 -11.97 9.77
C ALA A 89 -8.29 -13.30 9.42
N LEU A 90 -8.71 -13.89 8.31
CA LEU A 90 -8.06 -15.02 7.66
C LEU A 90 -7.83 -14.64 6.21
N VAL A 91 -6.57 -14.58 5.79
CA VAL A 91 -6.18 -14.15 4.45
C VAL A 91 -5.22 -15.15 3.85
N GLY A 92 -5.51 -15.59 2.62
CA GLY A 92 -4.61 -16.40 1.80
C GLY A 92 -4.10 -15.59 0.63
N THR A 93 -2.78 -15.56 0.45
CA THR A 93 -2.13 -14.82 -0.63
C THR A 93 -1.26 -15.74 -1.48
N PHE A 94 -1.46 -15.70 -2.79
CA PHE A 94 -0.54 -16.25 -3.78
C PHE A 94 0.17 -15.12 -4.51
N ARG A 95 1.49 -15.16 -4.59
CA ARG A 95 2.29 -14.12 -5.24
C ARG A 95 3.41 -14.72 -6.09
N ALA A 96 3.53 -14.21 -7.29
CA ALA A 96 4.62 -14.50 -8.22
C ALA A 96 5.36 -13.20 -8.54
N ASP A 97 6.66 -13.19 -8.33
CA ASP A 97 7.53 -12.06 -8.69
C ASP A 97 8.66 -12.55 -9.58
N SER A 98 9.01 -11.77 -10.59
CA SER A 98 10.12 -12.04 -11.50
C SER A 98 11.00 -10.81 -11.65
N TYR A 99 12.30 -11.04 -11.55
CA TYR A 99 13.35 -10.08 -11.82
C TYR A 99 14.25 -10.68 -12.90
N LEU A 100 14.21 -10.11 -14.08
CA LEU A 100 14.97 -10.59 -15.24
C LEU A 100 16.04 -9.56 -15.61
N ARG A 101 17.29 -9.92 -15.42
CA ARG A 101 18.43 -9.18 -15.90
C ARG A 101 18.72 -9.59 -17.34
N LEU A 102 18.41 -8.71 -18.29
CA LEU A 102 18.64 -8.96 -19.72
C LEU A 102 20.13 -8.87 -20.05
N ASP A 103 20.77 -7.84 -19.50
CA ASP A 103 22.22 -7.58 -19.63
C ASP A 103 22.72 -6.75 -18.42
N GLU A 104 23.94 -6.24 -18.48
CA GLU A 104 24.52 -5.40 -17.43
C GLU A 104 23.84 -4.03 -17.28
N ARG A 105 23.05 -3.62 -18.28
CA ARG A 105 22.44 -2.29 -18.38
C ARG A 105 20.92 -2.33 -18.27
N SER A 106 20.31 -3.51 -18.41
CA SER A 106 18.85 -3.64 -18.58
C SER A 106 18.26 -4.67 -17.64
N VAL A 107 17.18 -4.28 -16.97
CA VAL A 107 16.41 -5.17 -16.09
C VAL A 107 14.93 -4.99 -16.36
N VAL A 108 14.20 -6.10 -16.41
CA VAL A 108 12.76 -6.17 -16.42
C VAL A 108 12.28 -6.76 -15.11
N THR A 109 11.23 -6.20 -14.55
CA THR A 109 10.55 -6.76 -13.36
C THR A 109 9.08 -6.97 -13.66
N ALA A 110 8.50 -8.03 -13.14
CA ALA A 110 7.08 -8.30 -13.21
C ALA A 110 6.63 -8.94 -11.90
N GLY A 111 5.39 -8.71 -11.52
CA GLY A 111 4.77 -9.32 -10.35
C GLY A 111 3.28 -9.48 -10.55
N ALA A 112 2.71 -10.53 -9.99
CA ALA A 112 1.29 -10.76 -9.91
C ALA A 112 0.95 -11.35 -8.55
N SER A 113 -0.15 -10.93 -7.96
CA SER A 113 -0.67 -11.54 -6.74
C SER A 113 -2.18 -11.69 -6.79
N TYR A 114 -2.64 -12.73 -6.13
CA TYR A 114 -4.04 -12.97 -5.81
C TYR A 114 -4.17 -13.13 -4.30
N GLU A 115 -5.10 -12.40 -3.73
CA GLU A 115 -5.43 -12.47 -2.33
C GLU A 115 -6.92 -12.73 -2.15
N ARG A 116 -7.23 -13.63 -1.24
CA ARG A 116 -8.60 -13.87 -0.79
C ARG A 116 -8.63 -13.92 0.72
N GLY A 117 -9.57 -13.17 1.29
CA GLY A 117 -9.65 -13.04 2.73
C GLY A 117 -11.08 -12.89 3.25
N ARG A 118 -11.16 -12.97 4.57
CA ARG A 118 -12.33 -12.63 5.34
C ARG A 118 -11.87 -11.87 6.59
N THR A 119 -12.57 -10.79 6.89
CA THR A 119 -12.40 -10.00 8.12
C THR A 119 -13.67 -10.12 8.95
N ASP A 120 -13.54 -10.49 10.23
CA ASP A 120 -14.65 -10.75 11.10
C ASP A 120 -15.01 -9.51 11.93
N ASN A 121 -16.34 -9.37 12.21
CA ASN A 121 -16.90 -8.37 13.12
C ASN A 121 -16.54 -6.92 12.80
N VAL A 122 -16.47 -6.56 11.53
CA VAL A 122 -16.26 -5.18 11.09
C VAL A 122 -17.48 -4.34 11.42
N ARG A 123 -17.31 -3.24 12.14
CA ARG A 123 -18.37 -2.29 12.50
C ARG A 123 -17.92 -0.86 12.17
N TRP A 124 -18.88 0.01 11.88
CA TRP A 124 -18.63 1.40 11.55
C TRP A 124 -17.75 1.60 10.31
N ASN A 125 -17.79 0.63 9.41
CA ASN A 125 -17.16 0.70 8.10
C ASN A 125 -17.88 -0.20 7.09
N SER A 126 -18.33 0.40 6.00
CA SER A 126 -18.88 -0.28 4.83
C SER A 126 -18.02 -0.04 3.59
N THR A 127 -16.90 0.67 3.73
CA THR A 127 -16.04 1.15 2.63
C THR A 127 -14.76 0.35 2.57
N ALA A 128 -14.38 -0.14 1.41
CA ALA A 128 -13.04 -0.71 1.22
C ALA A 128 -11.96 0.38 1.38
N ASP A 129 -10.71 -0.04 1.60
CA ASP A 129 -9.57 0.87 1.81
C ASP A 129 -9.81 1.92 2.92
N TYR A 130 -10.37 1.48 4.05
CA TYR A 130 -10.74 2.32 5.18
C TYR A 130 -9.69 3.38 5.54
N LEU A 131 -8.41 2.97 5.73
CA LEU A 131 -7.35 3.88 6.13
C LEU A 131 -7.01 4.95 5.07
N LEU A 132 -7.22 4.62 3.79
CA LEU A 132 -7.00 5.55 2.69
C LEU A 132 -8.08 6.64 2.66
N LEU A 133 -9.34 6.24 2.84
CA LEU A 133 -10.51 7.08 2.65
C LEU A 133 -11.00 7.78 3.94
N TYR A 134 -10.60 7.29 5.13
CA TYR A 134 -10.99 7.92 6.40
C TYR A 134 -10.57 9.41 6.43
N PRO A 135 -11.47 10.34 6.83
CA PRO A 135 -12.74 10.12 7.49
C PRO A 135 -13.97 10.07 6.56
N CYS A 136 -13.78 10.17 5.26
CA CYS A 136 -14.86 10.28 4.28
C CYS A 136 -15.35 8.90 3.83
N ILE A 137 -15.83 8.09 4.77
CA ILE A 137 -16.30 6.73 4.57
C ILE A 137 -17.81 6.62 4.74
N THR A 138 -18.39 5.50 4.32
CA THR A 138 -19.71 5.05 4.74
C THR A 138 -19.58 4.08 5.90
N ALA A 139 -20.55 4.07 6.78
CA ALA A 139 -20.53 3.27 7.99
C ALA A 139 -21.92 2.89 8.46
N ASP A 140 -22.05 1.70 9.01
CA ASP A 140 -23.23 1.21 9.71
C ASP A 140 -22.87 0.70 11.12
N SER A 141 -23.87 0.63 11.99
CA SER A 141 -23.73 0.12 13.35
C SER A 141 -23.92 -1.39 13.45
N ALA A 142 -24.61 -2.01 12.50
CA ALA A 142 -24.90 -3.44 12.52
C ALA A 142 -23.62 -4.25 12.34
N GLY A 143 -22.81 -3.86 11.37
CA GLY A 143 -21.54 -4.51 11.08
C GLY A 143 -21.72 -5.92 10.51
N GLY A 144 -20.62 -6.68 10.52
CA GLY A 144 -20.59 -8.07 10.05
C GLY A 144 -19.23 -8.45 9.48
N ASN A 145 -19.21 -9.62 8.83
CA ASN A 145 -18.01 -10.15 8.25
C ASN A 145 -17.86 -9.69 6.80
N LEU A 146 -16.69 -9.18 6.45
CA LEU A 146 -16.34 -8.76 5.10
C LEU A 146 -15.53 -9.86 4.40
N SER A 147 -15.91 -10.20 3.17
CA SER A 147 -15.13 -11.05 2.28
C SER A 147 -14.40 -10.18 1.28
N THR A 148 -13.10 -10.47 1.07
CA THR A 148 -12.24 -9.70 0.17
C THR A 148 -11.63 -10.59 -0.90
N GLU A 149 -11.53 -10.08 -2.11
CA GLU A 149 -10.74 -10.64 -3.20
C GLU A 149 -9.94 -9.53 -3.86
N GLU A 150 -8.65 -9.73 -4.05
CA GLU A 150 -7.77 -8.75 -4.66
C GLU A 150 -6.84 -9.39 -5.68
N TYR A 151 -6.66 -8.71 -6.80
CA TYR A 151 -5.71 -9.03 -7.85
C TYR A 151 -4.78 -7.84 -8.02
N ALA A 152 -3.48 -8.07 -7.99
CA ALA A 152 -2.51 -7.03 -8.27
C ALA A 152 -1.51 -7.50 -9.33
N PHE A 153 -1.17 -6.59 -10.23
CA PHE A 153 -0.20 -6.80 -11.31
C PHE A 153 0.74 -5.60 -11.36
N GLY A 154 2.00 -5.87 -11.59
CA GLY A 154 2.97 -4.79 -11.75
C GLY A 154 4.11 -5.22 -12.65
N GLY A 155 4.69 -4.24 -13.33
CA GLY A 155 5.86 -4.48 -14.18
C GLY A 155 6.66 -3.22 -14.38
N GLY A 156 7.96 -3.38 -14.56
CA GLY A 156 8.88 -2.26 -14.78
C GLY A 156 10.06 -2.63 -15.65
N TYR A 157 10.61 -1.62 -16.28
CA TYR A 157 11.82 -1.70 -17.07
C TYR A 157 12.78 -0.60 -16.65
N VAL A 158 14.04 -0.94 -16.50
CA VAL A 158 15.11 0.00 -16.28
C VAL A 158 16.24 -0.25 -17.27
N HIS A 159 16.75 0.83 -17.84
CA HIS A 159 17.86 0.78 -18.78
C HIS A 159 18.90 1.87 -18.48
N ARG A 160 20.16 1.51 -18.57
CA ARG A 160 21.32 2.39 -18.38
C ARG A 160 21.76 3.04 -19.68
N VAL A 161 21.76 4.38 -19.71
CA VAL A 161 22.25 5.19 -20.80
C VAL A 161 23.40 6.08 -20.28
N GLY A 162 24.63 5.71 -20.58
CA GLY A 162 25.80 6.42 -20.07
C GLY A 162 25.85 6.39 -18.52
N ARG A 163 25.71 7.55 -17.89
CA ARG A 163 25.71 7.71 -16.43
C ARG A 163 24.31 7.72 -15.82
N PHE A 164 23.26 7.58 -16.65
CA PHE A 164 21.88 7.65 -16.21
C PHE A 164 21.22 6.29 -16.31
N ASP A 165 20.44 5.94 -15.29
CA ASP A 165 19.55 4.80 -15.25
C ASP A 165 18.12 5.33 -15.41
N LEU A 166 17.48 5.02 -16.53
CA LEU A 166 16.12 5.47 -16.86
C LEU A 166 15.16 4.33 -16.62
N ALA A 167 14.06 4.58 -15.93
CA ALA A 167 13.12 3.54 -15.54
C ALA A 167 11.67 3.97 -15.64
N ILE A 168 10.83 3.00 -15.95
CA ILE A 168 9.37 3.09 -15.91
C ILE A 168 8.83 1.87 -15.19
N ARG A 169 7.76 2.05 -14.40
CA ARG A 169 7.02 0.98 -13.73
C ARG A 169 5.54 1.31 -13.70
N GLY A 170 4.71 0.33 -14.00
CA GLY A 170 3.27 0.38 -13.82
C GLY A 170 2.82 -0.66 -12.80
N ASP A 171 1.91 -0.30 -11.90
CA ASP A 171 1.28 -1.21 -10.95
C ASP A 171 -0.24 -0.99 -11.00
N TYR A 172 -1.00 -2.07 -10.98
CA TYR A 172 -2.45 -2.06 -11.01
C TYR A 172 -3.01 -3.04 -9.97
N ARG A 173 -3.98 -2.60 -9.20
CA ARG A 173 -4.72 -3.38 -8.23
C ARG A 173 -6.21 -3.30 -8.54
N ALA A 174 -6.86 -4.45 -8.63
CA ALA A 174 -8.30 -4.59 -8.70
C ALA A 174 -8.76 -5.42 -7.51
N GLY A 175 -9.78 -4.97 -6.81
CA GLY A 175 -10.30 -5.67 -5.64
C GLY A 175 -11.81 -5.56 -5.52
N GLN A 176 -12.37 -6.51 -4.83
CA GLN A 176 -13.76 -6.44 -4.35
C GLN A 176 -13.82 -6.79 -2.87
N GLU A 177 -14.71 -6.11 -2.16
CA GLU A 177 -15.01 -6.36 -0.76
C GLU A 177 -16.51 -6.29 -0.56
N TYR A 178 -17.09 -7.30 0.08
CA TYR A 178 -18.54 -7.40 0.24
C TYR A 178 -18.95 -8.09 1.53
N ARG A 179 -20.19 -7.80 1.96
CA ARG A 179 -20.86 -8.43 3.09
C ARG A 179 -22.22 -9.01 2.66
N GLN A 180 -22.57 -10.18 3.18
CA GLN A 180 -23.82 -10.88 2.83
C GLN A 180 -24.99 -10.58 3.78
N VAL A 181 -24.74 -9.85 4.87
CA VAL A 181 -25.75 -9.47 5.87
C VAL A 181 -26.03 -7.97 5.76
N ASP A 182 -27.30 -7.58 5.91
CA ASP A 182 -27.73 -6.18 5.80
C ASP A 182 -27.10 -5.27 6.89
N PRO A 183 -26.67 -4.08 6.49
CA PRO A 183 -26.50 -3.57 5.13
C PRO A 183 -25.49 -4.40 4.34
N ARG A 184 -25.69 -4.58 3.02
CA ARG A 184 -24.81 -5.39 2.15
C ARG A 184 -23.95 -4.50 1.26
N PRO A 185 -22.86 -3.92 1.78
CA PRO A 185 -21.93 -3.21 0.94
C PRO A 185 -21.25 -4.17 -0.05
N HIS A 186 -21.13 -3.73 -1.28
CA HIS A 186 -20.31 -4.33 -2.32
C HIS A 186 -19.42 -3.25 -2.91
N ASN A 187 -18.15 -3.34 -2.60
CA ASN A 187 -17.10 -2.41 -3.03
C ASN A 187 -16.30 -3.02 -4.16
N VAL A 188 -16.11 -2.27 -5.24
CA VAL A 188 -15.20 -2.63 -6.33
C VAL A 188 -14.14 -1.55 -6.44
N VAL A 189 -12.88 -1.94 -6.30
CA VAL A 189 -11.73 -1.04 -6.26
C VAL A 189 -10.85 -1.23 -7.48
N SER A 190 -10.35 -0.11 -8.01
CA SER A 190 -9.32 -0.04 -9.06
C SER A 190 -8.29 1.02 -8.67
N ASP A 191 -7.03 0.63 -8.57
CA ASP A 191 -5.93 1.50 -8.17
C ASP A 191 -4.76 1.32 -9.14
N PHE A 192 -4.48 2.33 -9.91
CA PHE A 192 -3.42 2.33 -10.92
C PHE A 192 -2.35 3.34 -10.57
N THR A 193 -1.09 2.91 -10.61
CA THR A 193 0.06 3.80 -10.46
C THR A 193 1.03 3.64 -11.63
N ILE A 194 1.60 4.76 -12.05
CA ILE A 194 2.72 4.79 -12.98
C ILE A 194 3.87 5.56 -12.34
N LYS A 195 5.07 5.00 -12.42
CA LYS A 195 6.30 5.57 -11.85
C LYS A 195 7.34 5.77 -12.94
N LEU A 196 7.94 6.93 -12.97
CA LEU A 196 9.11 7.24 -13.77
C LEU A 196 10.28 7.47 -12.82
N GLY A 197 11.43 6.87 -13.10
CA GLY A 197 12.63 7.00 -12.28
C GLY A 197 13.85 7.37 -13.12
N VAL A 198 14.67 8.25 -12.58
CA VAL A 198 15.98 8.59 -13.15
C VAL A 198 17.02 8.42 -12.06
N GLY A 199 18.04 7.57 -12.30
CA GLY A 199 19.20 7.41 -11.46
C GLY A 199 20.44 8.05 -12.10
N MET A 200 21.21 8.81 -11.34
CA MET A 200 22.50 9.33 -11.78
C MET A 200 23.62 8.66 -10.99
N GLN A 201 24.56 8.07 -11.69
CA GLN A 201 25.67 7.34 -11.09
C GLN A 201 26.84 8.25 -10.75
N PHE A 202 27.31 8.12 -9.51
CA PHE A 202 28.56 8.65 -9.00
C PHE A 202 29.51 7.48 -8.64
N PRO A 203 30.80 7.70 -8.39
CA PRO A 203 31.72 6.61 -8.09
C PRO A 203 31.30 5.70 -6.94
N GLN A 204 30.73 6.24 -5.87
CA GLN A 204 30.33 5.51 -4.66
C GLN A 204 28.82 5.42 -4.45
N TYR A 205 28.03 6.32 -5.07
CA TYR A 205 26.60 6.47 -4.83
C TYR A 205 25.81 6.57 -6.13
N VAL A 206 24.51 6.35 -6.00
CA VAL A 206 23.51 6.64 -7.03
C VAL A 206 22.51 7.63 -6.42
N LEU A 207 22.31 8.75 -7.10
CA LEU A 207 21.22 9.69 -6.80
C LEU A 207 20.04 9.38 -7.70
N GLY A 208 18.89 9.08 -7.12
CA GLY A 208 17.64 8.79 -7.82
C GLY A 208 16.63 9.92 -7.65
N LEU A 209 15.85 10.17 -8.71
CA LEU A 209 14.67 11.02 -8.69
C LEU A 209 13.51 10.21 -9.24
N ASP A 210 12.37 10.23 -8.56
CA ASP A 210 11.17 9.49 -8.94
C ASP A 210 9.97 10.41 -9.01
N LEU A 211 9.17 10.22 -10.04
CA LEU A 211 7.85 10.82 -10.20
C LEU A 211 6.82 9.72 -10.34
N GLN A 212 5.72 9.79 -9.57
CA GLN A 212 4.61 8.84 -9.64
C GLN A 212 3.29 9.57 -9.86
N GLY A 213 2.46 9.04 -10.75
CA GLY A 213 1.05 9.34 -10.87
C GLY A 213 0.20 8.20 -10.30
N ARG A 214 -0.93 8.51 -9.67
CA ARG A 214 -1.90 7.52 -9.13
C ARG A 214 -3.31 7.89 -9.53
N LEU A 215 -4.08 6.89 -9.97
CA LEU A 215 -5.50 6.96 -10.23
C LEU A 215 -6.18 5.89 -9.37
N TYR A 216 -7.03 6.32 -8.46
CA TYR A 216 -7.81 5.47 -7.58
C TYR A 216 -9.28 5.61 -7.88
N LYS A 217 -10.00 4.49 -7.95
CA LYS A 217 -11.45 4.45 -8.07
C LYS A 217 -12.02 3.37 -7.18
N GLN A 218 -13.14 3.69 -6.54
CA GLN A 218 -13.97 2.71 -5.86
C GLN A 218 -15.42 3.00 -6.20
N ASP A 219 -16.14 1.97 -6.59
CA ASP A 219 -17.58 1.95 -6.70
C ASP A 219 -18.14 1.12 -5.54
N GLN A 220 -19.13 1.65 -4.86
CA GLN A 220 -19.76 1.03 -3.71
C GLN A 220 -21.27 1.03 -3.91
N ASP A 221 -21.84 -0.16 -3.97
CA ASP A 221 -23.29 -0.39 -3.89
C ASP A 221 -23.63 -0.95 -2.51
N ILE A 222 -24.68 -0.43 -1.88
CA ILE A 222 -25.15 -0.90 -0.59
C ILE A 222 -26.63 -1.22 -0.71
N ASP A 223 -26.95 -2.50 -0.61
CA ASP A 223 -28.32 -3.02 -0.73
C ASP A 223 -28.90 -3.43 0.64
N PHE A 224 -30.21 -3.31 0.75
CA PHE A 224 -30.98 -3.74 1.92
C PHE A 224 -32.06 -4.70 1.45
N PHE A 225 -32.06 -5.90 2.01
CA PHE A 225 -33.04 -6.95 1.70
C PHE A 225 -34.11 -7.08 2.80
N TYR A 226 -34.07 -6.24 3.81
CA TYR A 226 -35.04 -6.26 4.91
C TYR A 226 -36.39 -5.74 4.46
N PRO A 227 -37.52 -6.18 5.11
CA PRO A 227 -38.86 -5.73 4.73
C PRO A 227 -39.02 -4.20 4.75
N PRO A 228 -39.91 -3.63 3.92
CA PRO A 228 -40.16 -2.19 3.90
C PRO A 228 -40.51 -1.66 5.31
N GLY A 229 -39.79 -0.62 5.75
CA GLY A 229 -39.96 0.00 7.07
C GLY A 229 -38.82 -0.21 8.06
N ALA A 230 -37.84 -1.07 7.78
CA ALA A 230 -36.58 -1.07 8.51
C ALA A 230 -35.77 0.15 8.10
N SER A 231 -35.32 0.95 9.05
CA SER A 231 -34.47 2.12 8.78
C SER A 231 -33.10 1.67 8.29
N SER A 232 -32.73 2.10 7.11
CA SER A 232 -31.35 1.99 6.67
C SER A 232 -30.45 2.78 7.62
N SER A 233 -29.40 2.16 8.14
CA SER A 233 -28.50 2.77 9.13
C SER A 233 -27.17 3.23 8.55
N GLU A 234 -27.06 3.33 7.22
CA GLU A 234 -25.83 3.81 6.58
C GLU A 234 -25.64 5.31 6.80
N LEU A 235 -24.45 5.64 7.28
CA LEU A 235 -24.01 6.97 7.63
C LEU A 235 -22.88 7.43 6.71
N TYR A 236 -22.99 8.62 6.16
CA TYR A 236 -21.89 9.26 5.43
C TYR A 236 -20.97 9.96 6.43
N MET A 237 -19.94 9.26 6.90
CA MET A 237 -19.02 9.81 7.91
C MET A 237 -18.19 10.94 7.33
N THR A 238 -17.91 11.95 8.18
CA THR A 238 -17.13 13.13 7.82
C THR A 238 -15.98 13.40 8.81
N GLY A 239 -15.93 12.69 9.93
CA GLY A 239 -14.84 12.68 10.89
C GLY A 239 -15.26 12.99 12.33
N LEU A 240 -14.50 12.40 13.29
CA LEU A 240 -14.73 12.52 14.73
C LEU A 240 -16.19 12.24 15.17
N GLY A 241 -16.82 11.23 14.55
CA GLY A 241 -18.20 10.87 14.83
C GLY A 241 -19.26 11.80 14.22
N SER A 242 -18.86 12.76 13.39
CA SER A 242 -19.77 13.54 12.57
C SER A 242 -20.12 12.79 11.29
N TYR A 243 -21.34 12.94 10.84
CA TYR A 243 -21.85 12.33 9.63
C TYR A 243 -22.82 13.26 8.91
N TYR A 244 -22.98 13.03 7.63
CA TYR A 244 -23.84 13.83 6.76
C TYR A 244 -25.23 13.20 6.70
N THR A 245 -26.26 13.86 7.22
CA THR A 245 -27.62 13.29 7.33
C THR A 245 -28.45 13.46 6.06
N ARG A 246 -28.03 14.35 5.16
CA ARG A 246 -28.83 14.78 4.00
C ARG A 246 -29.15 13.67 3.00
N TYR A 247 -28.25 12.69 2.86
CA TYR A 247 -28.37 11.63 1.84
C TYR A 247 -28.76 10.27 2.41
N SER A 248 -28.89 10.14 3.73
CA SER A 248 -29.17 8.88 4.42
C SER A 248 -30.64 8.59 4.69
N LEU A 249 -31.55 9.40 4.15
CA LEU A 249 -32.99 9.26 4.44
C LEU A 249 -33.69 8.39 3.38
N ASN A 250 -34.18 7.22 3.79
CA ASN A 250 -35.15 6.38 3.10
C ASN A 250 -34.78 5.86 1.70
N SER A 251 -33.54 5.44 1.49
CA SER A 251 -33.14 4.73 0.27
C SER A 251 -33.10 3.23 0.51
N GLU A 252 -33.65 2.45 -0.42
CA GLU A 252 -33.49 0.99 -0.46
C GLU A 252 -32.12 0.54 -0.92
N SER A 253 -31.37 1.44 -1.56
CA SER A 253 -29.98 1.24 -1.99
C SER A 253 -29.20 2.54 -2.05
N PHE A 254 -27.90 2.44 -1.86
CA PHE A 254 -26.95 3.55 -1.99
C PHE A 254 -25.89 3.21 -3.02
N ASN A 255 -25.66 4.11 -3.97
CA ASN A 255 -24.56 4.01 -4.92
C ASN A 255 -23.59 5.18 -4.71
N ILE A 256 -22.37 4.86 -4.31
CA ILE A 256 -21.34 5.82 -3.92
C ILE A 256 -20.08 5.56 -4.73
N GLY A 257 -19.46 6.62 -5.22
CA GLY A 257 -18.16 6.56 -5.89
C GLY A 257 -17.07 7.26 -5.10
N TYR A 258 -15.85 6.79 -5.27
CA TYR A 258 -14.64 7.46 -4.84
C TYR A 258 -13.70 7.58 -6.02
N ASP A 259 -13.36 8.82 -6.37
CA ASP A 259 -12.41 9.12 -7.44
C ASP A 259 -11.19 9.82 -6.85
N GLY A 260 -10.03 9.18 -6.95
CA GLY A 260 -8.76 9.65 -6.39
C GLY A 260 -7.72 9.95 -7.47
N LYS A 261 -7.02 11.09 -7.33
CA LYS A 261 -5.88 11.46 -8.17
C LYS A 261 -4.72 11.88 -7.28
N GLY A 262 -3.57 11.28 -7.51
CA GLY A 262 -2.39 11.53 -6.69
C GLY A 262 -1.11 11.66 -7.50
N CYS A 263 -0.13 12.31 -6.89
CA CYS A 263 1.24 12.36 -7.38
C CYS A 263 2.22 12.21 -6.22
N LEU A 264 3.38 11.63 -6.50
CA LEU A 264 4.50 11.53 -5.59
C LEU A 264 5.77 12.00 -6.30
N LEU A 265 6.56 12.80 -5.61
CA LEU A 265 7.92 13.19 -5.99
C LEU A 265 8.88 12.69 -4.91
N ALA A 266 9.95 12.01 -5.30
CA ALA A 266 10.95 11.57 -4.34
C ALA A 266 12.38 11.74 -4.86
N ALA A 267 13.28 12.00 -3.92
CA ALA A 267 14.72 11.95 -4.13
C ALA A 267 15.33 10.87 -3.25
N GLN A 268 16.28 10.11 -3.78
CA GLN A 268 16.91 8.99 -3.10
C GLN A 268 18.41 8.98 -3.33
N LEU A 269 19.16 8.74 -2.26
CA LEU A 269 20.58 8.43 -2.30
C LEU A 269 20.79 6.99 -1.86
N MET A 270 21.56 6.21 -2.61
CA MET A 270 21.94 4.86 -2.23
C MET A 270 23.38 4.55 -2.62
N PRO A 271 24.12 3.72 -1.86
CA PRO A 271 25.46 3.30 -2.22
C PRO A 271 25.41 2.30 -3.38
N ARG A 272 26.40 2.36 -4.27
CA ARG A 272 26.58 1.37 -5.34
C ARG A 272 27.00 -0.01 -4.81
N HIS A 273 27.68 -0.01 -3.69
CA HIS A 273 28.06 -1.21 -2.95
C HIS A 273 27.23 -1.27 -1.68
N ALA A 274 26.86 -2.46 -1.25
CA ALA A 274 25.92 -2.69 -0.15
C ALA A 274 26.31 -2.06 1.22
N LYS A 275 27.31 -1.19 1.29
CA LYS A 275 27.76 -0.50 2.51
C LYS A 275 27.76 1.00 2.27
N GLY A 276 27.25 1.75 3.23
CA GLY A 276 27.22 3.20 3.17
C GLY A 276 25.88 3.79 3.61
N TRP A 277 25.64 5.03 3.23
CA TRP A 277 24.45 5.78 3.56
C TRP A 277 23.34 5.56 2.52
N TYR A 278 22.15 5.35 3.01
CA TYR A 278 20.90 5.41 2.26
C TYR A 278 20.11 6.60 2.79
N ALA A 279 19.50 7.37 1.92
CA ALA A 279 18.61 8.44 2.30
C ALA A 279 17.47 8.55 1.27
N ARG A 280 16.28 8.90 1.73
CA ARG A 280 15.14 9.16 0.87
C ARG A 280 14.29 10.28 1.45
N ALA A 281 13.95 11.24 0.60
CA ALA A 281 12.94 12.25 0.87
C ALA A 281 11.82 12.09 -0.15
N ALA A 282 10.56 12.11 0.31
CA ALA A 282 9.42 12.00 -0.60
C ALA A 282 8.30 12.94 -0.15
N PHE A 283 7.58 13.46 -1.14
CA PHE A 283 6.35 14.20 -0.97
C PHE A 283 5.26 13.58 -1.82
N GLU A 284 4.13 13.26 -1.19
CA GLU A 284 2.95 12.70 -1.84
C GLU A 284 1.74 13.60 -1.62
N SER A 285 0.91 13.74 -2.63
CA SER A 285 -0.37 14.43 -2.58
C SER A 285 -1.42 13.56 -3.25
N LEU A 286 -2.50 13.24 -2.53
CA LEU A 286 -3.66 12.51 -3.02
C LEU A 286 -4.90 13.34 -2.73
N THR A 287 -5.75 13.50 -3.74
CA THR A 287 -7.09 14.10 -3.58
C THR A 287 -8.11 13.06 -3.99
N THR A 288 -9.04 12.74 -3.08
CA THR A 288 -10.11 11.78 -3.32
C THR A 288 -11.46 12.47 -3.13
N GLU A 289 -12.34 12.37 -4.10
CA GLU A 289 -13.71 12.87 -4.05
C GLU A 289 -14.65 11.71 -3.78
N ARG A 290 -15.55 11.87 -2.80
CA ARG A 290 -16.67 10.96 -2.59
C ARG A 290 -17.90 11.52 -3.32
N LEU A 291 -18.51 10.70 -4.14
CA LEU A 291 -19.60 11.04 -5.04
C LEU A 291 -20.86 10.28 -4.65
N ASN A 292 -22.00 10.93 -4.61
CA ASN A 292 -23.29 10.26 -4.60
C ASN A 292 -23.70 9.99 -6.06
N LYS A 293 -23.79 8.72 -6.43
CA LYS A 293 -24.16 8.30 -7.78
C LYS A 293 -25.64 7.94 -7.92
N SER A 294 -26.37 7.82 -6.81
CA SER A 294 -27.80 7.50 -6.82
C SER A 294 -28.65 8.59 -7.49
N ASN A 295 -28.18 9.85 -7.44
CA ASN A 295 -28.86 11.00 -8.04
C ASN A 295 -27.83 11.95 -8.70
N ASN A 296 -27.67 11.86 -10.02
CA ASN A 296 -26.91 12.78 -10.85
C ASN A 296 -25.43 13.00 -10.49
N THR A 297 -24.75 12.02 -9.89
CA THR A 297 -23.31 12.06 -9.57
C THR A 297 -22.86 13.39 -8.95
N VAL A 298 -23.23 13.59 -7.68
CA VAL A 298 -22.92 14.82 -6.94
C VAL A 298 -21.74 14.58 -6.00
N PRO A 299 -20.69 15.42 -6.03
CA PRO A 299 -19.64 15.35 -5.04
C PRO A 299 -20.16 15.73 -3.64
N ILE A 300 -19.86 14.88 -2.65
CA ILE A 300 -20.28 15.06 -1.25
C ILE A 300 -19.12 15.62 -0.43
N THR A 301 -17.92 15.01 -0.59
CA THR A 301 -16.73 15.43 0.15
C THR A 301 -15.49 15.31 -0.73
N ARG A 302 -14.50 16.15 -0.46
CA ARG A 302 -13.16 16.08 -1.06
C ARG A 302 -12.12 15.93 0.03
N LEU A 303 -11.46 14.78 0.09
CA LEU A 303 -10.36 14.50 1.00
C LEU A 303 -9.03 14.82 0.32
N LYS A 304 -8.27 15.73 0.89
CA LYS A 304 -6.90 16.07 0.47
C LYS A 304 -5.92 15.53 1.50
N THR A 305 -5.10 14.56 1.10
CA THR A 305 -4.00 14.00 1.89
C THR A 305 -2.68 14.48 1.32
N ARG A 306 -1.82 15.05 2.15
CA ARG A 306 -0.47 15.46 1.80
C ARG A 306 0.49 14.87 2.81
N GLN A 307 1.53 14.22 2.32
CA GLN A 307 2.51 13.56 3.16
C GLN A 307 3.92 13.94 2.73
N ALA A 308 4.76 14.28 3.70
CA ALA A 308 6.19 14.45 3.50
C ALA A 308 6.93 13.45 4.40
N THR A 309 7.87 12.70 3.85
CA THR A 309 8.66 11.70 4.58
C THR A 309 10.14 11.89 4.32
N LEU A 310 10.94 11.66 5.36
CA LEU A 310 12.39 11.63 5.30
C LEU A 310 12.87 10.37 6.01
N SER A 311 13.78 9.63 5.41
CA SER A 311 14.42 8.49 6.05
C SER A 311 15.91 8.47 5.68
N ALA A 312 16.72 8.01 6.63
CA ALA A 312 18.13 7.76 6.43
C ALA A 312 18.51 6.43 7.07
N ALA A 313 19.42 5.72 6.46
CA ALA A 313 20.01 4.50 7.00
C ALA A 313 21.51 4.45 6.71
N TYR A 314 22.24 3.87 7.63
CA TYR A 314 23.64 3.54 7.40
C TYR A 314 23.85 2.05 7.56
N ARG A 315 24.46 1.43 6.57
CA ARG A 315 24.80 0.01 6.56
C ARG A 315 26.30 -0.20 6.62
N SER A 316 26.73 -0.96 7.58
CA SER A 316 28.04 -1.60 7.67
C SER A 316 27.95 -3.08 7.31
N GLY A 317 29.01 -3.86 7.38
CA GLY A 317 29.00 -5.28 6.99
C GLY A 317 28.04 -6.15 7.78
N ARG A 318 27.91 -5.91 9.10
CA ARG A 318 27.11 -6.75 10.03
C ARG A 318 26.00 -6.01 10.76
N TRP A 319 25.89 -4.72 10.61
CA TRP A 319 24.88 -3.94 11.27
C TRP A 319 24.35 -2.82 10.37
N SER A 320 23.16 -2.41 10.65
CA SER A 320 22.54 -1.25 10.04
C SER A 320 21.76 -0.44 11.08
N LEU A 321 21.75 0.86 10.89
CA LEU A 321 20.91 1.79 11.63
C LEU A 321 20.02 2.49 10.64
N ARG A 322 18.74 2.58 10.95
CA ARG A 322 17.74 3.31 10.17
C ARG A 322 17.00 4.27 11.10
N ALA A 323 16.75 5.47 10.62
CA ALA A 323 15.85 6.43 11.23
C ALA A 323 14.98 7.06 10.16
N GLY A 324 13.74 7.31 10.49
CA GLY A 324 12.79 7.93 9.58
C GLY A 324 11.76 8.74 10.33
N GLY A 325 11.02 9.53 9.57
CA GLY A 325 9.90 10.27 10.10
C GLY A 325 9.14 10.99 9.00
N GLY A 326 8.02 11.54 9.36
CA GLY A 326 7.20 12.27 8.42
C GLY A 326 6.08 13.05 9.05
N TYR A 327 5.47 13.83 8.19
CA TYR A 327 4.30 14.63 8.48
C TYR A 327 3.22 14.33 7.46
N GLU A 328 2.02 14.04 7.93
CA GLU A 328 0.82 13.87 7.10
C GLU A 328 -0.25 14.87 7.51
N LEU A 329 -0.85 15.52 6.52
CA LEU A 329 -1.99 16.40 6.67
C LEU A 329 -3.16 15.84 5.88
N ARG A 330 -4.24 15.46 6.58
CA ARG A 330 -5.54 15.12 5.98
C ARG A 330 -6.51 16.26 6.20
N ARG A 331 -7.14 16.72 5.13
CA ARG A 331 -8.16 17.77 5.18
C ARG A 331 -9.37 17.34 4.35
N SER A 332 -10.52 17.19 5.01
CA SER A 332 -11.79 16.94 4.33
C SER A 332 -12.57 18.25 4.17
N ILE A 333 -13.04 18.46 2.96
CA ILE A 333 -13.88 19.57 2.54
C ILE A 333 -15.26 18.97 2.26
N GLU A 334 -16.28 19.49 2.91
CA GLU A 334 -17.68 19.11 2.68
C GLU A 334 -18.29 20.03 1.64
N MET A 335 -19.05 19.44 0.72
CA MET A 335 -19.75 20.16 -0.34
C MET A 335 -21.16 20.53 0.15
N ILE A 336 -21.49 21.79 0.16
CA ILE A 336 -22.79 22.30 0.55
C ILE A 336 -23.61 22.49 -0.73
N ALA A 337 -24.60 21.62 -0.92
CA ALA A 337 -25.50 21.71 -2.06
C ALA A 337 -26.78 22.48 -1.69
N ASP A 338 -27.43 23.05 -2.69
CA ASP A 338 -28.69 23.76 -2.54
C ASP A 338 -29.84 22.83 -2.05
N ARG A 339 -30.97 23.43 -1.65
CA ARG A 339 -32.18 22.69 -1.21
C ARG A 339 -33.11 22.31 -2.35
N THR A 340 -32.85 22.77 -3.56
CA THR A 340 -33.80 22.68 -4.68
C THR A 340 -33.80 21.33 -5.39
N GLY A 341 -33.02 20.35 -4.91
CA GLY A 341 -32.97 19.00 -5.50
C GLY A 341 -32.12 18.90 -6.78
N HIS A 342 -31.63 20.01 -7.32
CA HIS A 342 -30.75 20.01 -8.50
C HIS A 342 -29.28 19.74 -8.17
N SER A 343 -28.97 19.57 -6.87
CA SER A 343 -27.65 19.19 -6.39
C SER A 343 -26.52 20.14 -6.82
N VAL A 344 -26.84 21.42 -6.99
CA VAL A 344 -25.86 22.46 -7.27
C VAL A 344 -25.05 22.73 -6.00
N ILE A 345 -23.73 22.65 -6.10
CA ILE A 345 -22.85 22.99 -4.99
C ILE A 345 -22.78 24.51 -4.89
N VAL A 346 -23.24 25.05 -3.76
CA VAL A 346 -23.28 26.50 -3.49
C VAL A 346 -22.09 26.95 -2.66
N ASP A 347 -21.46 26.07 -1.90
CA ASP A 347 -20.28 26.38 -1.08
C ASP A 347 -19.45 25.12 -0.76
N GLU A 348 -18.19 25.33 -0.39
CA GLU A 348 -17.24 24.29 0.05
C GLU A 348 -16.68 24.66 1.43
N GLN A 349 -16.83 23.79 2.43
CA GLN A 349 -16.34 24.06 3.77
C GLN A 349 -15.36 23.00 4.28
N ALA A 350 -14.19 23.44 4.73
CA ALA A 350 -13.19 22.56 5.32
C ALA A 350 -13.57 22.23 6.77
N MET A 351 -14.21 21.08 6.98
CA MET A 351 -14.72 20.68 8.28
C MET A 351 -13.73 19.85 9.07
N TYR A 352 -13.06 18.88 8.47
CA TYR A 352 -12.13 17.99 9.16
C TYR A 352 -10.68 18.30 8.79
N LYS A 353 -9.80 18.26 9.80
CA LYS A 353 -8.35 18.37 9.64
C LYS A 353 -7.64 17.46 10.62
N ASN A 354 -6.73 16.63 10.13
CA ASN A 354 -5.85 15.81 10.95
C ASN A 354 -4.39 16.07 10.60
N ARG A 355 -3.56 16.29 11.62
CA ARG A 355 -2.11 16.43 11.53
C ARG A 355 -1.48 15.25 12.20
N ILE A 356 -0.71 14.49 11.47
CA ILE A 356 -0.06 13.27 11.95
C ILE A 356 1.44 13.46 11.82
N TRP A 357 2.15 13.29 12.93
CA TRP A 357 3.60 13.20 12.98
C TRP A 357 3.98 11.78 13.32
N HIS A 358 5.00 11.24 12.68
CA HIS A 358 5.58 9.96 13.03
C HIS A 358 7.10 10.02 12.95
N ALA A 359 7.75 9.21 13.78
CA ALA A 359 9.18 8.97 13.73
C ALA A 359 9.45 7.51 14.07
N ASP A 360 10.41 6.90 13.39
CA ASP A 360 10.84 5.53 13.65
C ASP A 360 12.36 5.41 13.65
N ALA A 361 12.86 4.47 14.44
CA ALA A 361 14.26 4.09 14.46
C ALA A 361 14.38 2.57 14.61
N GLU A 362 15.30 1.99 13.86
CA GLU A 362 15.59 0.55 13.88
C GLU A 362 17.10 0.33 13.80
N ALA A 363 17.61 -0.56 14.65
CA ALA A 363 18.97 -1.06 14.57
C ALA A 363 18.91 -2.56 14.24
N THR A 364 19.72 -3.04 13.32
CA THR A 364 19.81 -4.46 12.99
C THR A 364 21.24 -4.92 13.10
N VAL A 365 21.47 -6.02 13.81
CA VAL A 365 22.77 -6.66 13.93
C VAL A 365 22.65 -8.10 13.47
N GLU A 366 23.59 -8.52 12.64
CA GLU A 366 23.72 -9.89 12.16
C GLU A 366 25.03 -10.50 12.58
N TRP A 367 25.00 -11.76 12.99
CA TRP A 367 26.21 -12.55 13.23
C TRP A 367 25.97 -14.01 12.84
N ARG A 368 27.06 -14.67 12.45
CA ARG A 368 27.04 -16.08 12.06
C ARG A 368 27.84 -16.90 13.07
N ARG A 369 27.26 -18.02 13.48
CA ARG A 369 27.95 -19.03 14.28
C ARG A 369 27.75 -20.40 13.65
N GLY A 370 28.82 -20.93 13.07
CA GLY A 370 28.76 -22.20 12.31
C GLY A 370 27.83 -22.08 11.09
N THR A 371 26.82 -22.92 11.05
CA THR A 371 25.79 -22.97 9.98
C THR A 371 24.56 -22.15 10.29
N VAL A 372 24.55 -21.36 11.37
CA VAL A 372 23.39 -20.59 11.81
C VAL A 372 23.70 -19.10 11.69
N ASN A 373 22.85 -18.36 10.98
CA ASN A 373 22.82 -16.90 10.98
C ASN A 373 21.82 -16.40 12.01
N TYR A 374 22.22 -15.48 12.85
CA TYR A 374 21.40 -14.82 13.84
C TYR A 374 21.18 -13.36 13.46
N MET A 375 20.03 -12.84 13.77
CA MET A 375 19.70 -11.43 13.62
C MET A 375 18.96 -10.94 14.87
N LEU A 376 19.26 -9.71 15.26
CA LEU A 376 18.52 -8.97 16.28
C LEU A 376 18.18 -7.59 15.73
N SER A 377 16.90 -7.19 15.84
CA SER A 377 16.42 -5.91 15.36
C SER A 377 15.50 -5.26 16.41
N PRO A 378 16.04 -4.42 17.32
CA PRO A 378 15.23 -3.50 18.08
C PRO A 378 14.70 -2.37 17.19
N ARG A 379 13.42 -2.01 17.41
CA ARG A 379 12.70 -0.93 16.71
C ARG A 379 11.92 -0.10 17.72
N ALA A 380 11.89 1.19 17.50
CA ALA A 380 11.05 2.14 18.23
C ALA A 380 10.26 2.98 17.22
N GLU A 381 9.00 3.23 17.52
CA GLU A 381 8.11 4.07 16.74
C GLU A 381 7.37 5.05 17.64
N TRP A 382 7.24 6.27 17.17
CA TRP A 382 6.41 7.28 17.79
C TRP A 382 5.45 7.86 16.76
N ARG A 383 4.19 8.02 17.14
CA ARG A 383 3.17 8.62 16.30
C ARG A 383 2.31 9.56 17.13
N GLN A 384 2.04 10.75 16.62
CA GLN A 384 1.11 11.70 17.21
C GLN A 384 0.12 12.18 16.15
N SER A 385 -1.15 12.04 16.45
CA SER A 385 -2.26 12.53 15.63
C SER A 385 -3.03 13.61 16.38
N THR A 386 -3.39 14.69 15.68
CA THR A 386 -4.28 15.74 16.20
C THR A 386 -5.34 16.02 15.16
N ALA A 387 -6.53 15.47 15.41
CA ALA A 387 -7.71 15.65 14.58
C ALA A 387 -8.63 16.73 15.14
N THR A 388 -9.18 17.57 14.29
CA THR A 388 -10.15 18.63 14.61
C THR A 388 -11.30 18.60 13.62
N TYR A 389 -12.50 18.90 14.10
CA TYR A 389 -13.69 19.12 13.31
C TYR A 389 -14.26 20.51 13.62
N ALA A 390 -14.64 21.26 12.59
CA ALA A 390 -14.94 22.68 12.74
C ALA A 390 -16.27 22.94 13.45
N TYR A 391 -17.35 22.24 13.01
CA TYR A 391 -18.69 22.44 13.57
C TYR A 391 -19.53 21.16 13.53
N PRO A 392 -20.06 20.68 14.67
CA PRO A 392 -19.74 21.16 16.03
C PRO A 392 -18.26 20.97 16.34
N ALA A 393 -17.68 21.93 17.07
CA ALA A 393 -16.25 21.90 17.35
C ALA A 393 -15.84 20.65 18.15
N ARG A 394 -14.98 19.84 17.59
CA ARG A 394 -14.45 18.61 18.21
C ARG A 394 -12.96 18.53 18.01
N ARG A 395 -12.28 17.95 18.98
CA ARG A 395 -10.83 17.73 18.92
C ARG A 395 -10.48 16.41 19.56
N MET A 396 -9.59 15.68 18.91
CA MET A 396 -8.98 14.45 19.44
C MET A 396 -7.46 14.53 19.26
N ARG A 397 -6.73 14.21 20.29
CA ARG A 397 -5.27 14.04 20.24
C ARG A 397 -4.92 12.65 20.70
N LEU A 398 -4.14 11.95 19.90
CA LEU A 398 -3.63 10.62 20.20
C LEU A 398 -2.12 10.65 20.04
N ALA A 399 -1.40 10.16 21.04
CA ALA A 399 0.03 9.93 20.98
C ALA A 399 0.30 8.47 21.34
N GLN A 400 1.10 7.81 20.54
CA GLN A 400 1.44 6.40 20.68
C GLN A 400 2.96 6.27 20.63
N PHE A 401 3.50 5.42 21.48
CA PHE A 401 4.88 4.98 21.44
C PHE A 401 4.86 3.44 21.39
N CYS A 402 5.62 2.88 20.48
CA CYS A 402 5.68 1.44 20.28
C CYS A 402 7.15 1.04 20.28
N GLY A 403 7.49 0.07 21.11
CA GLY A 403 8.81 -0.56 21.13
C GLY A 403 8.70 -2.02 20.77
N ALA A 404 9.57 -2.52 19.90
CA ALA A 404 9.61 -3.93 19.53
C ALA A 404 11.04 -4.44 19.40
N VAL A 405 11.24 -5.70 19.71
CA VAL A 405 12.49 -6.40 19.42
C VAL A 405 12.17 -7.65 18.64
N ARG A 406 12.82 -7.81 17.49
CA ARG A 406 12.70 -9.00 16.64
C ARG A 406 14.01 -9.77 16.64
N GLY A 407 13.98 -11.06 16.89
CA GLY A 407 15.09 -11.97 16.75
C GLY A 407 14.82 -13.01 15.67
N SER A 408 15.83 -13.43 14.92
CA SER A 408 15.71 -14.59 14.05
C SER A 408 16.96 -15.45 14.08
N ALA A 409 16.77 -16.73 13.92
CA ALA A 409 17.80 -17.73 13.70
C ALA A 409 17.52 -18.46 12.40
N GLU A 410 18.54 -18.57 11.56
CA GLU A 410 18.42 -19.18 10.25
C GLU A 410 19.47 -20.25 10.09
N TRP A 411 19.03 -21.48 9.92
CA TRP A 411 19.86 -22.66 9.68
C TRP A 411 20.09 -22.84 8.20
N LEU A 412 21.36 -22.81 7.81
CA LEU A 412 21.80 -22.95 6.43
C LEU A 412 22.37 -24.34 6.20
N ARG A 413 21.75 -25.13 5.34
CA ARG A 413 22.23 -26.43 4.87
C ARG A 413 22.26 -26.44 3.33
N PRO A 414 23.08 -27.29 2.71
CA PRO A 414 23.18 -27.32 1.25
C PRO A 414 21.87 -27.59 0.50
N GLN A 415 20.91 -28.28 1.14
CA GLN A 415 19.67 -28.72 0.51
C GLN A 415 18.43 -28.02 1.05
N TRP A 416 18.51 -27.34 2.20
CA TRP A 416 17.37 -26.68 2.81
C TRP A 416 17.78 -25.52 3.72
N ARG A 417 16.85 -24.66 3.95
CA ARG A 417 16.99 -23.48 4.80
C ARG A 417 15.76 -23.34 5.67
N VAL A 418 15.95 -23.20 6.96
CA VAL A 418 14.88 -22.96 7.92
C VAL A 418 15.17 -21.67 8.66
N LYS A 419 14.18 -20.79 8.71
CA LYS A 419 14.26 -19.55 9.48
C LYS A 419 13.15 -19.54 10.51
N ALA A 420 13.52 -19.39 11.77
CA ALA A 420 12.60 -19.08 12.85
C ALA A 420 12.74 -17.61 13.22
N THR A 421 11.62 -16.93 13.40
CA THR A 421 11.58 -15.53 13.80
C THR A 421 10.63 -15.39 14.97
N ALA A 422 11.07 -14.68 16.01
CA ALA A 422 10.25 -14.32 17.15
C ALA A 422 10.40 -12.82 17.42
N GLY A 423 9.35 -12.21 17.92
CA GLY A 423 9.36 -10.80 18.28
C GLY A 423 8.46 -10.52 19.46
N ILE A 424 8.84 -9.55 20.25
CA ILE A 424 8.04 -8.99 21.33
C ILE A 424 7.94 -7.48 21.12
N GLY A 425 6.76 -6.95 21.33
CA GLY A 425 6.49 -5.53 21.22
C GLY A 425 5.55 -5.04 22.30
N CYS A 426 5.67 -3.77 22.64
CA CYS A 426 4.81 -3.07 23.61
C CYS A 426 4.25 -1.82 22.91
N TYR A 427 2.94 -1.63 22.99
CA TYR A 427 2.18 -0.55 22.36
C TYR A 427 1.64 0.41 23.38
#